data_87a63eae2489710e1e4bc0f062e21cdd
#
_entry.id   87a63eae2489710e1e4bc0f062e21cdd
#
_cell.length_a   1.000
_cell.length_b   1.000
_cell.length_c   1.000
_cell.angle_alpha   90.00
_cell.angle_beta   90.00
_cell.angle_gamma   90.00
#
_symmetry.space_group_name_H-M   'P 1'
#
loop_
_entity.id
_entity.type
_entity.pdbx_description
1 polymer ?
#
loop_
_entity_poly.entity_id
_entity_poly.type
_entity_poly.pdbx_seq_one_letter_code
_entity_poly.pdbx_strand_id
1 'polypeptide(L)'
;MTKTHLPLLLALLGVVGNNQFAYASDPAHADQPIVPPAEAMSRLKEGNERYTRGNPQHPHESIAERTQLATNSYENASLIFPDMTKRREELTKSQHPFALVLGCADSRVPPEIVFDQGLGDLFVVRVAGNVIDDHSLGSIEYAFDHLAVRLVVVLGHQRCGAVKAAKETIAAKGEAPGHIQSLVTAIRPAVEATPKGDLEATVRENVKNVVQALRSSAPLLKAKVDSGELKVVGAYYSLDTGSVSFLEEK
;
A
#
# COMPACT_ATOMS: atom_id res chain seq x y z
N MET A 1 -6.15 46.92 -66.13
CA MET A 1 -6.78 45.65 -65.71
C MET A 1 -5.89 44.99 -64.67
N THR A 2 -6.03 45.33 -63.41
CA THR A 2 -5.22 44.87 -62.30
C THR A 2 -6.08 43.88 -61.50
N LYS A 3 -5.67 42.60 -61.47
CA LYS A 3 -6.27 41.55 -60.66
C LYS A 3 -5.63 41.54 -59.28
N THR A 4 -6.40 41.92 -58.27
CA THR A 4 -6.05 41.81 -56.86
C THR A 4 -6.27 40.38 -56.41
N HIS A 5 -5.21 39.69 -55.99
CA HIS A 5 -5.31 38.40 -55.29
C HIS A 5 -5.44 38.64 -53.78
N LEU A 6 -6.53 38.15 -53.19
CA LEU A 6 -6.80 38.10 -51.76
C LEU A 6 -6.22 36.78 -51.21
N PRO A 7 -5.37 36.76 -50.17
CA PRO A 7 -4.92 35.53 -49.61
C PRO A 7 -5.94 34.95 -48.64
N LEU A 8 -6.29 33.70 -48.87
CA LEU A 8 -7.15 32.88 -48.03
C LEU A 8 -6.39 32.50 -46.76
N LEU A 9 -6.80 33.07 -45.63
CA LEU A 9 -6.23 32.74 -44.30
C LEU A 9 -6.89 31.42 -43.84
N LEU A 10 -6.16 30.31 -43.93
CA LEU A 10 -6.60 29.02 -43.41
C LEU A 10 -6.33 29.04 -41.88
N ALA A 11 -7.38 29.17 -41.08
CA ALA A 11 -7.33 28.97 -39.65
C ALA A 11 -7.21 27.46 -39.35
N LEU A 12 -6.02 27.00 -38.99
CA LEU A 12 -5.83 25.68 -38.40
C LEU A 12 -6.38 25.71 -36.97
N LEU A 13 -7.63 25.26 -36.81
CA LEU A 13 -8.17 24.84 -35.51
C LEU A 13 -7.42 23.55 -35.08
N GLY A 14 -6.43 23.69 -34.25
CA GLY A 14 -5.78 22.56 -33.56
C GLY A 14 -6.79 21.88 -32.66
N VAL A 15 -7.31 20.73 -33.08
CA VAL A 15 -8.00 19.79 -32.19
C VAL A 15 -6.95 19.20 -31.28
N VAL A 16 -6.84 19.74 -30.07
CA VAL A 16 -6.15 19.07 -28.98
C VAL A 16 -7.01 17.87 -28.60
N GLY A 17 -6.77 16.75 -29.28
CA GLY A 17 -7.34 15.47 -28.90
C GLY A 17 -6.80 15.11 -27.52
N ASN A 18 -7.66 15.10 -26.50
CA ASN A 18 -7.41 14.40 -25.25
C ASN A 18 -7.26 12.91 -25.58
N ASN A 19 -6.04 12.49 -25.92
CA ASN A 19 -5.68 11.09 -25.92
C ASN A 19 -5.61 10.63 -24.45
N GLN A 20 -6.77 10.39 -23.85
CA GLN A 20 -6.84 9.49 -22.71
C GLN A 20 -6.53 8.11 -23.28
N PHE A 21 -5.29 7.67 -23.11
CA PHE A 21 -4.96 6.26 -23.25
C PHE A 21 -5.73 5.53 -22.15
N ALA A 22 -6.93 5.06 -22.51
CA ALA A 22 -7.58 4.03 -21.71
C ALA A 22 -6.69 2.78 -21.84
N TYR A 23 -5.86 2.53 -20.85
CA TYR A 23 -5.24 1.23 -20.71
C TYR A 23 -6.39 0.22 -20.59
N ALA A 24 -6.51 -0.66 -21.56
CA ALA A 24 -7.47 -1.74 -21.48
C ALA A 24 -7.11 -2.56 -20.23
N SER A 25 -8.06 -2.71 -19.30
CA SER A 25 -7.94 -3.63 -18.19
C SER A 25 -7.59 -5.00 -18.75
N ASP A 26 -6.61 -5.68 -18.15
CA ASP A 26 -6.22 -7.03 -18.56
C ASP A 26 -7.47 -7.92 -18.58
N PRO A 27 -7.81 -8.58 -19.71
CA PRO A 27 -8.97 -9.44 -19.79
C PRO A 27 -9.02 -10.53 -18.71
N ALA A 28 -7.87 -10.94 -18.17
CA ALA A 28 -7.77 -11.88 -17.06
C ALA A 28 -8.39 -11.36 -15.75
N HIS A 29 -8.61 -10.04 -15.63
CA HIS A 29 -9.19 -9.39 -14.46
C HIS A 29 -10.65 -8.95 -14.66
N ALA A 30 -11.18 -9.02 -15.89
CA ALA A 30 -12.50 -8.48 -16.24
C ALA A 30 -13.66 -9.17 -15.51
N ASP A 31 -13.51 -10.44 -15.13
CA ASP A 31 -14.57 -11.27 -14.53
C ASP A 31 -14.42 -11.47 -13.01
N GLN A 32 -13.46 -10.80 -12.36
CA GLN A 32 -13.25 -10.98 -10.93
C GLN A 32 -14.14 -10.06 -10.10
N PRO A 33 -14.78 -10.57 -9.04
CA PRO A 33 -15.61 -9.74 -8.18
C PRO A 33 -14.75 -8.70 -7.46
N ILE A 34 -15.13 -7.43 -7.62
CA ILE A 34 -14.51 -6.33 -6.89
C ILE A 34 -14.87 -6.46 -5.41
N VAL A 35 -13.88 -6.50 -4.53
CA VAL A 35 -14.11 -6.50 -3.09
C VAL A 35 -14.34 -5.07 -2.60
N PRO A 36 -15.53 -4.77 -2.02
CA PRO A 36 -15.80 -3.42 -1.51
C PRO A 36 -14.83 -3.02 -0.40
N PRO A 37 -14.50 -1.72 -0.26
CA PRO A 37 -13.57 -1.25 0.78
C PRO A 37 -13.95 -1.65 2.20
N ALA A 38 -15.24 -1.69 2.53
CA ALA A 38 -15.72 -2.10 3.85
C ALA A 38 -15.44 -3.57 4.13
N GLU A 39 -15.66 -4.45 3.16
CA GLU A 39 -15.36 -5.87 3.27
C GLU A 39 -13.85 -6.11 3.36
N ALA A 40 -13.06 -5.47 2.49
CA ALA A 40 -11.60 -5.53 2.54
C ALA A 40 -11.06 -5.11 3.92
N MET A 41 -11.62 -4.04 4.48
CA MET A 41 -11.28 -3.57 5.83
C MET A 41 -11.62 -4.60 6.91
N SER A 42 -12.78 -5.26 6.82
CA SER A 42 -13.20 -6.31 7.77
C SER A 42 -12.20 -7.48 7.75
N ARG A 43 -11.87 -7.98 6.56
CA ARG A 43 -10.89 -9.06 6.38
C ARG A 43 -9.54 -8.75 7.03
N LEU A 44 -9.03 -7.52 6.86
CA LEU A 44 -7.76 -7.11 7.48
C LEU A 44 -7.85 -7.03 9.01
N LYS A 45 -8.96 -6.50 9.56
CA LYS A 45 -9.16 -6.44 11.01
C LYS A 45 -9.25 -7.83 11.63
N GLU A 46 -10.07 -8.69 11.05
CA GLU A 46 -10.23 -10.08 11.49
C GLU A 46 -8.91 -10.86 11.42
N GLY A 47 -8.13 -10.66 10.36
CA GLY A 47 -6.80 -11.26 10.22
C GLY A 47 -5.84 -10.79 11.30
N ASN A 48 -5.77 -9.49 11.58
CA ASN A 48 -4.93 -8.98 12.67
C ASN A 48 -5.39 -9.48 14.06
N GLU A 49 -6.68 -9.65 14.27
CA GLU A 49 -7.19 -10.28 15.50
C GLU A 49 -6.74 -11.73 15.64
N ARG A 50 -6.77 -12.53 14.56
CA ARG A 50 -6.26 -13.90 14.59
C ARG A 50 -4.75 -13.92 14.89
N TYR A 51 -3.98 -13.04 14.24
CA TYR A 51 -2.55 -12.90 14.47
C TYR A 51 -2.23 -12.57 15.93
N THR A 52 -2.90 -11.58 16.52
CA THR A 52 -2.67 -11.16 17.92
C THR A 52 -3.07 -12.22 18.94
N ARG A 53 -4.05 -13.07 18.62
CA ARG A 53 -4.49 -14.19 19.48
C ARG A 53 -3.61 -15.43 19.32
N GLY A 54 -2.61 -15.41 18.43
CA GLY A 54 -1.75 -16.58 18.16
C GLY A 54 -2.48 -17.72 17.45
N ASN A 55 -3.56 -17.43 16.72
CA ASN A 55 -4.35 -18.41 15.97
C ASN A 55 -4.47 -18.04 14.48
N PRO A 56 -3.37 -17.90 13.74
CA PRO A 56 -3.38 -17.57 12.33
C PRO A 56 -3.98 -18.70 11.51
N GLN A 57 -4.78 -18.33 10.49
CA GLN A 57 -5.34 -19.28 9.51
C GLN A 57 -4.48 -19.39 8.26
N HIS A 58 -3.61 -18.39 8.04
CA HIS A 58 -2.60 -18.40 6.98
C HIS A 58 -1.24 -18.55 7.66
N PRO A 59 -0.87 -19.78 8.06
CA PRO A 59 0.26 -20.01 8.94
C PRO A 59 1.56 -19.58 8.26
N HIS A 60 2.14 -18.58 8.83
CA HIS A 60 3.55 -18.33 8.73
C HIS A 60 4.14 -19.09 9.91
N GLU A 61 4.41 -20.34 9.69
CA GLU A 61 4.87 -21.38 10.62
C GLU A 61 5.45 -20.87 11.95
N SER A 62 4.74 -21.07 13.05
CA SER A 62 5.33 -20.90 14.38
C SER A 62 6.40 -21.97 14.62
N ILE A 63 7.37 -21.69 15.49
CA ILE A 63 8.43 -22.66 15.85
C ILE A 63 7.80 -23.95 16.41
N ALA A 64 6.69 -23.85 17.14
CA ALA A 64 5.95 -24.98 17.68
C ALA A 64 5.34 -25.85 16.57
N GLU A 65 4.76 -25.24 15.56
CA GLU A 65 4.21 -25.94 14.38
C GLU A 65 5.29 -26.61 13.57
N ARG A 66 6.45 -25.99 13.37
CA ARG A 66 7.62 -26.62 12.74
C ARG A 66 8.09 -27.84 13.51
N THR A 67 8.08 -27.77 14.84
CA THR A 67 8.49 -28.90 15.70
C THR A 67 7.47 -30.02 15.63
N GLN A 68 6.19 -29.72 15.59
CA GLN A 68 5.12 -30.71 15.50
C GLN A 68 5.09 -31.38 14.13
N LEU A 69 5.38 -30.64 13.05
CA LEU A 69 5.53 -31.17 11.70
C LEU A 69 6.75 -32.06 11.55
N ALA A 70 7.86 -31.74 12.21
CA ALA A 70 9.05 -32.59 12.19
C ALA A 70 8.87 -33.93 12.93
N THR A 71 7.88 -34.02 13.82
CA THR A 71 7.55 -35.24 14.59
C THR A 71 6.42 -36.06 13.98
N ASN A 72 5.57 -35.45 13.16
CA ASN A 72 4.52 -36.16 12.41
C ASN A 72 5.05 -36.49 11.01
N SER A 73 5.00 -37.77 10.64
CA SER A 73 5.39 -38.24 9.31
C SER A 73 4.74 -37.41 8.20
N TYR A 74 5.47 -37.16 7.13
CA TYR A 74 5.11 -36.37 5.94
C TYR A 74 3.73 -36.64 5.33
N GLU A 75 3.13 -37.79 5.64
CA GLU A 75 1.82 -38.20 5.14
C GLU A 75 0.63 -37.35 5.67
N ASN A 76 0.79 -36.64 6.79
CA ASN A 76 -0.27 -35.82 7.38
C ASN A 76 -0.08 -34.31 7.19
N ALA A 77 1.02 -33.88 6.59
CA ALA A 77 1.29 -32.44 6.38
C ALA A 77 0.26 -31.78 5.44
N SER A 78 -0.29 -32.51 4.48
CA SER A 78 -1.33 -32.03 3.56
C SER A 78 -2.68 -31.75 4.22
N LEU A 79 -2.92 -32.28 5.43
CA LEU A 79 -4.18 -32.08 6.17
C LEU A 79 -4.15 -30.85 7.07
N ILE A 80 -2.97 -30.29 7.35
CA ILE A 80 -2.78 -29.17 8.30
C ILE A 80 -2.60 -27.85 7.57
N PHE A 81 -2.08 -27.89 6.32
CA PHE A 81 -1.92 -26.68 5.50
C PHE A 81 -3.00 -26.65 4.41
N PRO A 82 -3.74 -25.56 4.27
CA PRO A 82 -4.49 -25.33 3.05
C PRO A 82 -3.50 -25.50 1.88
N ASP A 83 -3.91 -26.25 0.88
CA ASP A 83 -3.05 -26.68 -0.24
C ASP A 83 -2.42 -25.46 -0.94
N MET A 84 -1.25 -25.05 -0.43
CA MET A 84 -0.46 -23.95 -1.00
C MET A 84 -0.10 -24.22 -2.46
N THR A 85 -0.02 -25.49 -2.85
CA THR A 85 0.22 -25.87 -4.24
C THR A 85 -0.96 -25.48 -5.10
N LYS A 86 -2.18 -25.81 -4.67
CA LYS A 86 -3.40 -25.44 -5.38
C LYS A 86 -3.55 -23.92 -5.46
N ARG A 87 -3.35 -23.20 -4.35
CA ARG A 87 -3.41 -21.73 -4.35
C ARG A 87 -2.38 -21.11 -5.31
N ARG A 88 -1.15 -21.62 -5.31
CA ARG A 88 -0.10 -21.17 -6.23
C ARG A 88 -0.49 -21.45 -7.69
N GLU A 89 -1.03 -22.63 -7.99
CA GLU A 89 -1.49 -22.99 -9.32
C GLU A 89 -2.62 -22.08 -9.82
N GLU A 90 -3.59 -21.76 -8.97
CA GLU A 90 -4.67 -20.81 -9.27
C GLU A 90 -4.12 -19.42 -9.64
N LEU A 91 -3.05 -18.97 -8.96
CA LEU A 91 -2.44 -17.66 -9.16
C LEU A 91 -1.44 -17.60 -10.32
N THR A 92 -1.17 -18.71 -11.03
CA THR A 92 -0.21 -18.70 -12.15
C THR A 92 -0.64 -17.83 -13.32
N LYS A 93 -1.92 -17.61 -13.50
CA LYS A 93 -2.48 -16.87 -14.65
C LYS A 93 -2.77 -15.40 -14.33
N SER A 94 -3.14 -15.11 -13.08
CA SER A 94 -3.51 -13.75 -12.66
C SER A 94 -3.45 -13.61 -11.15
N GLN A 95 -3.36 -12.36 -10.65
CA GLN A 95 -3.43 -12.02 -9.24
C GLN A 95 -4.70 -11.21 -8.96
N HIS A 96 -5.31 -11.44 -7.79
CA HIS A 96 -6.57 -10.78 -7.39
C HIS A 96 -6.50 -10.30 -5.94
N PRO A 97 -5.59 -9.35 -5.64
CA PRO A 97 -5.49 -8.82 -4.29
C PRO A 97 -6.75 -8.02 -3.93
N PHE A 98 -7.29 -8.25 -2.75
CA PHE A 98 -8.46 -7.52 -2.29
C PHE A 98 -8.14 -6.17 -1.65
N ALA A 99 -6.89 -5.93 -1.27
CA ALA A 99 -6.41 -4.68 -0.69
C ALA A 99 -4.94 -4.43 -1.04
N LEU A 100 -4.54 -3.15 -0.96
CA LEU A 100 -3.14 -2.75 -1.02
C LEU A 100 -2.68 -2.27 0.35
N VAL A 101 -1.48 -2.69 0.76
CA VAL A 101 -0.81 -2.16 1.94
C VAL A 101 0.48 -1.48 1.55
N LEU A 102 0.57 -0.16 1.79
CA LEU A 102 1.80 0.61 1.74
C LEU A 102 2.43 0.61 3.13
N GLY A 103 3.47 -0.20 3.32
CA GLY A 103 4.12 -0.39 4.62
C GLY A 103 5.60 0.02 4.63
N CYS A 104 6.19 -0.06 5.83
CA CYS A 104 7.62 0.12 5.99
C CYS A 104 8.41 -1.11 5.50
N ALA A 105 9.64 -0.87 5.00
CA ALA A 105 10.59 -1.93 4.67
C ALA A 105 11.15 -2.65 5.92
N ASP A 106 10.81 -2.23 7.14
CA ASP A 106 11.22 -2.86 8.40
C ASP A 106 10.83 -4.35 8.41
N SER A 107 11.81 -5.23 8.65
CA SER A 107 11.62 -6.69 8.58
C SER A 107 10.62 -7.26 9.59
N ARG A 108 10.26 -6.50 10.62
CA ARG A 108 9.32 -6.89 11.68
C ARG A 108 7.86 -6.63 11.34
N VAL A 109 7.57 -6.02 10.18
CA VAL A 109 6.21 -5.59 9.80
C VAL A 109 5.80 -6.07 8.40
N PRO A 110 5.93 -7.37 8.08
CA PRO A 110 5.42 -7.91 6.83
C PRO A 110 3.88 -7.90 6.85
N PRO A 111 3.23 -7.17 5.94
CA PRO A 111 1.78 -6.99 5.98
C PRO A 111 0.98 -8.30 5.91
N GLU A 112 1.44 -9.26 5.13
CA GLU A 112 0.79 -10.54 4.97
C GLU A 112 0.71 -11.30 6.31
N ILE A 113 1.78 -11.23 7.13
CA ILE A 113 1.81 -11.84 8.46
C ILE A 113 0.97 -11.04 9.45
N VAL A 114 1.16 -9.71 9.47
CA VAL A 114 0.47 -8.81 10.41
C VAL A 114 -1.05 -8.88 10.26
N PHE A 115 -1.53 -9.06 9.03
CA PHE A 115 -2.96 -9.17 8.73
C PHE A 115 -3.44 -10.60 8.52
N ASP A 116 -2.58 -11.61 8.75
CA ASP A 116 -2.90 -13.04 8.55
C ASP A 116 -3.58 -13.27 7.19
N GLN A 117 -2.89 -12.90 6.11
CA GLN A 117 -3.36 -13.05 4.74
C GLN A 117 -2.45 -14.00 3.94
N GLY A 118 -3.07 -14.72 3.00
CA GLY A 118 -2.41 -15.71 2.18
C GLY A 118 -1.74 -15.15 0.93
N LEU A 119 -1.13 -16.06 0.17
CA LEU A 119 -0.50 -15.74 -1.11
C LEU A 119 -1.52 -15.14 -2.09
N GLY A 120 -1.23 -13.95 -2.61
CA GLY A 120 -2.06 -13.26 -3.60
C GLY A 120 -3.23 -12.45 -3.03
N ASP A 121 -3.43 -12.43 -1.70
CA ASP A 121 -4.51 -11.70 -1.07
C ASP A 121 -4.24 -10.20 -0.97
N LEU A 122 -2.98 -9.80 -0.82
CA LEU A 122 -2.57 -8.41 -0.71
C LEU A 122 -1.63 -8.00 -1.84
N PHE A 123 -1.78 -6.77 -2.31
CA PHE A 123 -0.76 -6.08 -3.08
C PHE A 123 0.07 -5.24 -2.13
N VAL A 124 1.37 -5.52 -2.02
CA VAL A 124 2.20 -4.92 -0.97
C VAL A 124 3.29 -4.05 -1.60
N VAL A 125 3.31 -2.78 -1.18
CA VAL A 125 4.39 -1.82 -1.48
C VAL A 125 5.11 -1.49 -0.19
N ARG A 126 6.45 -1.61 -0.16
CA ARG A 126 7.24 -1.38 1.05
C ARG A 126 8.42 -0.45 0.79
N VAL A 127 8.40 0.69 1.47
CA VAL A 127 9.48 1.68 1.45
C VAL A 127 9.80 2.08 2.89
N ALA A 128 11.07 2.29 3.24
CA ALA A 128 11.45 2.69 4.60
C ALA A 128 10.68 3.94 5.05
N GLY A 129 10.01 3.87 6.21
CA GLY A 129 9.14 4.94 6.70
C GLY A 129 7.82 5.08 5.94
N ASN A 130 7.41 4.07 5.16
CA ASN A 130 6.19 4.07 4.34
C ASN A 130 5.99 5.36 3.53
N VAL A 131 7.09 5.97 3.07
CA VAL A 131 7.07 7.16 2.21
C VAL A 131 6.65 6.79 0.79
N ILE A 132 6.23 7.80 0.00
CA ILE A 132 5.85 7.63 -1.40
C ILE A 132 6.82 8.37 -2.32
N ASP A 133 7.03 7.79 -3.49
CA ASP A 133 7.74 8.34 -4.63
C ASP A 133 7.00 7.96 -5.92
N ASP A 134 7.51 8.35 -7.07
CA ASP A 134 6.86 8.06 -8.36
C ASP A 134 6.68 6.57 -8.62
N HIS A 135 7.60 5.71 -8.17
CA HIS A 135 7.49 4.26 -8.39
C HIS A 135 6.45 3.61 -7.47
N SER A 136 6.40 4.03 -6.22
CA SER A 136 5.39 3.56 -5.27
C SER A 136 3.99 4.06 -5.65
N LEU A 137 3.87 5.33 -6.08
CA LEU A 137 2.61 5.88 -6.61
C LEU A 137 2.15 5.11 -7.85
N GLY A 138 3.03 4.90 -8.84
CA GLY A 138 2.70 4.13 -10.03
C GLY A 138 2.26 2.70 -9.71
N SER A 139 2.86 2.06 -8.70
CA SER A 139 2.45 0.73 -8.25
C SER A 139 1.06 0.75 -7.60
N ILE A 140 0.73 1.79 -6.84
CA ILE A 140 -0.58 1.97 -6.21
C ILE A 140 -1.66 2.22 -7.28
N GLU A 141 -1.36 3.08 -8.25
CA GLU A 141 -2.24 3.36 -9.38
C GLU A 141 -2.49 2.11 -10.22
N TYR A 142 -1.44 1.32 -10.49
CA TYR A 142 -1.56 0.04 -11.19
C TYR A 142 -2.50 -0.94 -10.45
N ALA A 143 -2.34 -1.07 -9.13
CA ALA A 143 -3.19 -1.96 -8.34
C ALA A 143 -4.67 -1.55 -8.38
N PHE A 144 -4.94 -0.24 -8.39
CA PHE A 144 -6.30 0.27 -8.53
C PHE A 144 -6.87 0.04 -9.95
N ASP A 145 -6.12 0.44 -10.98
CA ASP A 145 -6.60 0.49 -12.35
C ASP A 145 -6.66 -0.91 -13.00
N HIS A 146 -5.64 -1.74 -12.75
CA HIS A 146 -5.51 -3.06 -13.40
C HIS A 146 -5.98 -4.24 -12.54
N LEU A 147 -5.87 -4.14 -11.21
CA LEU A 147 -6.18 -5.26 -10.31
C LEU A 147 -7.47 -5.04 -9.51
N ALA A 148 -8.21 -3.98 -9.81
CA ALA A 148 -9.48 -3.65 -9.17
C ALA A 148 -9.40 -3.51 -7.62
N VAL A 149 -8.24 -3.17 -7.06
CA VAL A 149 -8.09 -2.88 -5.63
C VAL A 149 -8.87 -1.62 -5.28
N ARG A 150 -9.66 -1.67 -4.21
CA ARG A 150 -10.52 -0.56 -3.75
C ARG A 150 -10.20 -0.07 -2.34
N LEU A 151 -9.21 -0.68 -1.69
CA LEU A 151 -8.73 -0.28 -0.37
C LEU A 151 -7.21 -0.16 -0.38
N VAL A 152 -6.70 1.01 0.02
CA VAL A 152 -5.29 1.25 0.30
C VAL A 152 -5.11 1.53 1.79
N VAL A 153 -4.25 0.79 2.46
CA VAL A 153 -3.86 0.98 3.86
C VAL A 153 -2.42 1.49 3.93
N VAL A 154 -2.21 2.67 4.49
CA VAL A 154 -0.89 3.19 4.82
C VAL A 154 -0.54 2.74 6.23
N LEU A 155 0.38 1.78 6.34
CA LEU A 155 0.74 1.13 7.60
C LEU A 155 2.05 1.67 8.15
N GLY A 156 1.96 2.55 9.15
CA GLY A 156 3.09 2.93 10.00
C GLY A 156 3.27 1.93 11.15
N HIS A 157 4.40 1.99 11.85
CA HIS A 157 4.65 1.07 12.95
C HIS A 157 5.46 1.68 14.07
N GLN A 158 5.31 1.11 15.25
CA GLN A 158 6.02 1.48 16.46
C GLN A 158 7.55 1.42 16.27
N ARG A 159 8.26 2.38 16.83
CA ARG A 159 9.73 2.44 16.78
C ARG A 159 10.31 2.37 15.35
N CYS A 160 9.68 3.09 14.41
CA CYS A 160 10.15 3.15 13.03
C CYS A 160 11.53 3.81 12.93
N GLY A 161 12.52 3.04 12.44
CA GLY A 161 13.90 3.51 12.33
C GLY A 161 14.09 4.69 11.36
N ALA A 162 13.35 4.70 10.25
CA ALA A 162 13.42 5.79 9.27
C ALA A 162 12.88 7.12 9.85
N VAL A 163 11.76 7.06 10.59
CA VAL A 163 11.19 8.25 11.25
C VAL A 163 12.13 8.74 12.37
N LYS A 164 12.72 7.81 13.14
CA LYS A 164 13.72 8.16 14.17
C LYS A 164 14.92 8.87 13.54
N ALA A 165 15.50 8.30 12.48
CA ALA A 165 16.63 8.89 11.78
C ALA A 165 16.30 10.28 11.22
N ALA A 166 15.10 10.48 10.67
CA ALA A 166 14.66 11.78 10.19
C ALA A 166 14.59 12.82 11.33
N LYS A 167 14.00 12.45 12.49
CA LYS A 167 13.95 13.34 13.67
C LYS A 167 15.34 13.74 14.16
N GLU A 168 16.24 12.78 14.27
CA GLU A 168 17.62 13.01 14.76
C GLU A 168 18.41 13.90 13.79
N THR A 169 18.33 13.62 12.48
CA THR A 169 19.02 14.40 11.44
C THR A 169 18.54 15.85 11.41
N ILE A 170 17.21 16.06 11.47
CA ILE A 170 16.61 17.40 11.46
C ILE A 170 16.94 18.15 12.74
N ALA A 171 16.89 17.50 13.91
CA ALA A 171 17.26 18.12 15.20
C ALA A 171 18.72 18.55 15.22
N ALA A 172 19.62 17.76 14.63
CA ALA A 172 21.03 18.08 14.49
C ALA A 172 21.31 19.16 13.42
N LYS A 173 20.31 19.63 12.67
CA LYS A 173 20.45 20.51 11.49
C LYS A 173 21.46 19.99 10.48
N GLY A 174 21.57 18.66 10.38
CA GLY A 174 22.49 17.94 9.52
C GLY A 174 21.81 17.36 8.28
N GLU A 175 22.59 16.57 7.54
CA GLU A 175 22.13 15.81 6.38
C GLU A 175 22.45 14.33 6.59
N ALA A 176 21.59 13.47 6.08
CA ALA A 176 21.83 12.04 6.08
C ALA A 176 22.72 11.64 4.88
N PRO A 177 23.54 10.58 5.01
CA PRO A 177 24.44 10.17 3.93
C PRO A 177 23.68 9.58 2.73
N GLY A 178 24.13 9.94 1.52
CA GLY A 178 23.65 9.36 0.27
C GLY A 178 22.13 9.45 0.08
N HIS A 179 21.54 8.38 -0.38
CA HIS A 179 20.10 8.33 -0.67
C HIS A 179 19.20 8.28 0.58
N ILE A 180 19.76 8.08 1.78
CA ILE A 180 18.98 8.17 3.04
C ILE A 180 18.39 9.57 3.19
N GLN A 181 19.05 10.60 2.65
CA GLN A 181 18.54 11.97 2.67
C GLN A 181 17.17 12.12 2.01
N SER A 182 16.84 11.34 0.98
CA SER A 182 15.51 11.37 0.36
C SER A 182 14.40 10.93 1.33
N LEU A 183 14.67 9.93 2.18
CA LEU A 183 13.73 9.50 3.22
C LEU A 183 13.55 10.59 4.28
N VAL A 184 14.65 11.23 4.71
CA VAL A 184 14.61 12.36 5.67
C VAL A 184 13.76 13.50 5.10
N THR A 185 13.94 13.81 3.82
CA THR A 185 13.18 14.87 3.14
C THR A 185 11.70 14.53 3.06
N ALA A 186 11.34 13.30 2.72
CA ALA A 186 9.94 12.87 2.64
C ALA A 186 9.24 12.85 4.01
N ILE A 187 9.96 12.51 5.08
CA ILE A 187 9.41 12.44 6.45
C ILE A 187 9.42 13.82 7.15
N ARG A 188 10.21 14.77 6.67
CA ARG A 188 10.38 16.12 7.28
C ARG A 188 9.05 16.79 7.66
N PRO A 189 8.00 16.83 6.83
CA PRO A 189 6.75 17.47 7.20
C PRO A 189 6.14 16.92 8.49
N ALA A 190 6.24 15.60 8.71
CA ALA A 190 5.74 14.96 9.93
C ALA A 190 6.56 15.35 11.17
N VAL A 191 7.89 15.47 11.03
CA VAL A 191 8.77 15.92 12.11
C VAL A 191 8.46 17.37 12.49
N GLU A 192 8.30 18.24 11.50
CA GLU A 192 8.01 19.67 11.71
C GLU A 192 6.61 19.90 12.31
N ALA A 193 5.63 19.07 11.97
CA ALA A 193 4.30 19.10 12.56
C ALA A 193 4.26 18.57 14.00
N THR A 194 5.27 17.81 14.43
CA THR A 194 5.33 17.21 15.78
C THR A 194 6.62 17.57 16.54
N PRO A 195 6.95 18.86 16.70
CA PRO A 195 8.26 19.30 17.25
C PRO A 195 8.46 18.89 18.71
N LYS A 196 7.37 18.76 19.47
CA LYS A 196 7.37 18.30 20.87
C LYS A 196 6.82 16.89 21.03
N GLY A 197 6.42 16.26 19.93
CA GLY A 197 5.90 14.90 19.93
C GLY A 197 6.99 13.85 20.15
N ASP A 198 6.62 12.75 20.74
CA ASP A 198 7.45 11.56 20.78
C ASP A 198 7.60 10.94 19.38
N LEU A 199 8.35 9.84 19.29
CA LEU A 199 8.55 9.14 18.03
C LEU A 199 7.22 8.63 17.45
N GLU A 200 6.34 8.13 18.32
CA GLU A 200 5.06 7.54 17.93
C GLU A 200 4.11 8.58 17.34
N ALA A 201 4.08 9.78 17.92
CA ALA A 201 3.30 10.90 17.37
C ALA A 201 3.79 11.26 15.96
N THR A 202 5.11 11.28 15.74
CA THR A 202 5.69 11.57 14.42
C THR A 202 5.40 10.47 13.41
N VAL A 203 5.44 9.20 13.82
CA VAL A 203 5.05 8.07 12.96
C VAL A 203 3.59 8.22 12.51
N ARG A 204 2.69 8.48 13.44
CA ARG A 204 1.25 8.66 13.13
C ARG A 204 1.02 9.85 12.22
N GLU A 205 1.74 10.94 12.43
CA GLU A 205 1.66 12.12 11.57
C GLU A 205 2.19 11.83 10.16
N ASN A 206 3.30 11.08 10.05
CA ASN A 206 3.81 10.65 8.75
C ASN A 206 2.79 9.79 7.98
N VAL A 207 2.11 8.87 8.67
CA VAL A 207 1.01 8.09 8.06
C VAL A 207 -0.10 9.00 7.53
N LYS A 208 -0.54 9.99 8.30
CA LYS A 208 -1.58 10.94 7.89
C LYS A 208 -1.15 11.76 6.66
N ASN A 209 0.09 12.24 6.65
CA ASN A 209 0.63 13.01 5.53
C ASN A 209 0.65 12.17 4.24
N VAL A 210 1.05 10.90 4.33
CA VAL A 210 1.05 9.98 3.18
C VAL A 210 -0.38 9.66 2.73
N VAL A 211 -1.32 9.42 3.65
CA VAL A 211 -2.75 9.25 3.32
C VAL A 211 -3.29 10.47 2.57
N GLN A 212 -3.00 11.67 3.07
CA GLN A 212 -3.45 12.91 2.43
C GLN A 212 -2.82 13.10 1.05
N ALA A 213 -1.54 12.79 0.90
CA ALA A 213 -0.86 12.86 -0.39
C ALA A 213 -1.47 11.88 -1.41
N LEU A 214 -1.77 10.64 -1.02
CA LEU A 214 -2.45 9.66 -1.88
C LEU A 214 -3.87 10.12 -2.25
N ARG A 215 -4.66 10.63 -1.30
CA ARG A 215 -6.02 11.13 -1.55
C ARG A 215 -6.07 12.31 -2.50
N SER A 216 -5.00 13.12 -2.51
CA SER A 216 -4.90 14.30 -3.38
C SER A 216 -4.09 14.06 -4.66
N SER A 217 -3.58 12.85 -4.87
CA SER A 217 -2.79 12.50 -6.06
C SER A 217 -3.64 12.52 -7.32
N ALA A 218 -3.41 13.54 -8.14
CA ALA A 218 -4.07 13.70 -9.43
C ALA A 218 -3.16 13.16 -10.56
N PRO A 219 -3.74 12.74 -11.69
CA PRO A 219 -5.17 12.80 -11.99
C PRO A 219 -5.99 11.58 -11.51
N LEU A 220 -5.33 10.43 -11.21
CA LEU A 220 -6.02 9.16 -11.10
C LEU A 220 -6.66 8.92 -9.72
N LEU A 221 -5.85 8.90 -8.65
CA LEU A 221 -6.34 8.49 -7.33
C LEU A 221 -7.36 9.48 -6.76
N LYS A 222 -7.09 10.79 -6.88
CA LYS A 222 -7.99 11.82 -6.35
C LYS A 222 -9.43 11.67 -6.85
N ALA A 223 -9.64 11.50 -8.14
CA ALA A 223 -10.98 11.36 -8.73
C ALA A 223 -11.72 10.13 -8.16
N LYS A 224 -10.99 9.05 -7.88
CA LYS A 224 -11.53 7.79 -7.37
C LYS A 224 -11.81 7.82 -5.86
N VAL A 225 -11.03 8.59 -5.12
CA VAL A 225 -11.32 8.88 -3.71
C VAL A 225 -12.54 9.77 -3.59
N ASP A 226 -12.62 10.83 -4.39
CA ASP A 226 -13.74 11.78 -4.38
C ASP A 226 -15.08 11.10 -4.75
N SER A 227 -15.06 10.11 -5.65
CA SER A 227 -16.24 9.32 -6.01
C SER A 227 -16.61 8.23 -4.99
N GLY A 228 -15.75 7.97 -4.01
CA GLY A 228 -15.92 6.88 -3.05
C GLY A 228 -15.58 5.47 -3.60
N GLU A 229 -15.08 5.39 -4.82
CA GLU A 229 -14.67 4.13 -5.43
C GLU A 229 -13.40 3.56 -4.82
N LEU A 230 -12.47 4.44 -4.40
CA LEU A 230 -11.24 4.08 -3.69
C LEU A 230 -11.26 4.63 -2.26
N LYS A 231 -10.97 3.77 -1.29
CA LYS A 231 -10.75 4.18 0.09
C LYS A 231 -9.27 4.12 0.43
N VAL A 232 -8.72 5.22 0.98
CA VAL A 232 -7.34 5.29 1.49
C VAL A 232 -7.41 5.57 2.99
N VAL A 233 -6.81 4.71 3.82
CA VAL A 233 -6.84 4.81 5.27
C VAL A 233 -5.45 4.70 5.87
N GLY A 234 -5.24 5.34 7.01
CA GLY A 234 -4.03 5.20 7.82
C GLY A 234 -4.19 4.11 8.88
N ALA A 235 -3.10 3.42 9.17
CA ALA A 235 -3.04 2.44 10.25
C ALA A 235 -1.69 2.49 10.96
N TYR A 236 -1.67 2.03 12.20
CA TYR A 236 -0.49 1.97 13.05
C TYR A 236 -0.36 0.60 13.70
N TYR A 237 0.78 -0.06 13.50
CA TYR A 237 1.11 -1.37 14.04
C TYR A 237 1.96 -1.25 15.30
N SER A 238 1.56 -1.88 16.38
CA SER A 238 2.32 -2.00 17.62
C SER A 238 3.23 -3.23 17.58
N LEU A 239 4.54 -3.01 17.67
CA LEU A 239 5.51 -4.11 17.79
C LEU A 239 5.41 -4.87 19.12
N ASP A 240 4.85 -4.23 20.16
CA ASP A 240 4.76 -4.83 21.49
C ASP A 240 3.58 -5.81 21.58
N THR A 241 2.48 -5.51 20.89
CA THR A 241 1.24 -6.29 21.01
C THR A 241 0.84 -7.03 19.73
N GLY A 242 1.45 -6.69 18.59
CA GLY A 242 1.04 -7.19 17.28
C GLY A 242 -0.26 -6.56 16.77
N SER A 243 -0.88 -5.65 17.51
CA SER A 243 -2.16 -5.06 17.12
C SER A 243 -2.01 -3.92 16.11
N VAL A 244 -2.97 -3.81 15.20
CA VAL A 244 -3.13 -2.70 14.26
C VAL A 244 -4.31 -1.84 14.68
N SER A 245 -4.06 -0.55 14.88
CA SER A 245 -5.10 0.46 15.09
C SER A 245 -5.25 1.30 13.82
N PHE A 246 -6.48 1.35 13.27
CA PHE A 246 -6.78 2.26 12.18
C PHE A 246 -6.94 3.68 12.71
N LEU A 247 -6.30 4.63 12.02
CA LEU A 247 -6.35 6.03 12.41
C LEU A 247 -7.69 6.61 11.97
N GLU A 248 -8.38 7.30 12.88
CA GLU A 248 -9.64 7.97 12.56
C GLU A 248 -9.40 9.11 11.55
N GLU A 249 -10.32 9.25 10.63
CA GLU A 249 -10.43 10.38 9.72
C GLU A 249 -11.00 11.56 10.54
N LYS A 250 -10.23 12.66 10.61
CA LYS A 250 -10.76 13.93 11.14
C LYS A 250 -11.48 14.67 10.04
#